data_32bb575646ddc8ba1f809be1efd1510a
#
_entry.id   32bb575646ddc8ba1f809be1efd1510a
#
_cell.length_a   1.000
_cell.length_b   1.000
_cell.length_c   1.000
_cell.angle_alpha   90.00
_cell.angle_beta   90.00
_cell.angle_gamma   90.00
#
_symmetry.space_group_name_H-M   'P 1'
#
loop_
_entity.id
_entity.type
_entity.pdbx_description
1 polymer ?
#
loop_
_entity_poly.entity_id
_entity_poly.type
_entity_poly.pdbx_seq_one_letter_code
_entity_poly.pdbx_strand_id
1 'polypeptide(L)'
;EEVKVEDVLTSKQFSDSISVLKERDRVNGVVNIIFTNTTDTGSRLITAEELVKKMEGDVEGYFIRALTNSYMFGIHTRETESEFFLILKTTSRETALAGMLEWENKMFDNFYGILGITPSGENNYLFSEKFNDIVIENRDARVLYDKDRKPVLMYVFINTDSILITESVETVTEIINRLDAGFGK
;
A
#
# COMPACT_ATOMS: atom_id res chain seq x y z
N GLU A 1 6.35 4.57 15.92
CA GLU A 1 7.64 5.04 15.40
C GLU A 1 7.44 5.65 14.02
N GLU A 2 8.22 6.67 13.68
CA GLU A 2 8.22 7.30 12.35
C GLU A 2 9.61 7.21 11.73
N VAL A 3 9.66 6.88 10.44
CA VAL A 3 10.89 6.86 9.65
C VAL A 3 10.73 7.80 8.46
N LYS A 4 11.70 8.68 8.25
CA LYS A 4 11.74 9.57 7.09
C LYS A 4 12.55 8.95 5.96
N VAL A 5 12.03 9.07 4.74
CA VAL A 5 12.70 8.70 3.49
C VAL A 5 12.69 9.93 2.59
N GLU A 6 13.88 10.41 2.24
CA GLU A 6 14.05 11.66 1.50
C GLU A 6 14.42 11.40 0.04
N ASP A 7 13.94 12.27 -0.85
CA ASP A 7 14.34 12.38 -2.25
C ASP A 7 14.33 11.08 -3.06
N VAL A 8 13.27 10.25 -2.87
CA VAL A 8 13.04 9.11 -3.74
C VAL A 8 12.62 9.60 -5.12
N LEU A 9 13.47 9.43 -6.12
CA LEU A 9 13.27 9.96 -7.47
C LEU A 9 12.66 8.95 -8.42
N THR A 10 12.92 7.65 -8.24
CA THR A 10 12.46 6.58 -9.12
C THR A 10 11.71 5.50 -8.34
N SER A 11 10.85 4.73 -9.03
CA SER A 11 10.15 3.57 -8.46
C SER A 11 11.10 2.51 -7.93
N LYS A 12 12.24 2.31 -8.61
CA LYS A 12 13.26 1.39 -8.10
C LYS A 12 13.81 1.85 -6.75
N GLN A 13 14.19 3.13 -6.60
CA GLN A 13 14.65 3.67 -5.32
C GLN A 13 13.56 3.59 -4.25
N PHE A 14 12.30 3.78 -4.63
CA PHE A 14 11.17 3.63 -3.73
C PHE A 14 11.08 2.19 -3.21
N SER A 15 11.03 1.19 -4.10
CA SER A 15 10.96 -0.23 -3.74
C SER A 15 12.18 -0.68 -2.93
N ASP A 16 13.40 -0.29 -3.33
CA ASP A 16 14.63 -0.61 -2.61
C ASP A 16 14.60 -0.04 -1.17
N SER A 17 14.11 1.19 -1.00
CA SER A 17 13.98 1.82 0.33
C SER A 17 13.02 1.04 1.23
N ILE A 18 11.88 0.60 0.69
CA ILE A 18 10.90 -0.19 1.44
C ILE A 18 11.48 -1.56 1.79
N SER A 19 12.14 -2.24 0.86
CA SER A 19 12.79 -3.53 1.12
C SER A 19 13.79 -3.44 2.26
N VAL A 20 14.68 -2.45 2.24
CA VAL A 20 15.64 -2.20 3.33
C VAL A 20 14.92 -1.94 4.66
N LEU A 21 13.80 -1.22 4.63
CA LEU A 21 13.02 -0.96 5.83
C LEU A 21 12.28 -2.20 6.34
N LYS A 22 11.83 -3.10 5.48
CA LYS A 22 11.21 -4.38 5.86
C LYS A 22 12.22 -5.36 6.50
N GLU A 23 13.47 -5.34 6.07
CA GLU A 23 14.55 -6.21 6.56
C GLU A 23 15.16 -5.78 7.91
N ARG A 24 14.85 -4.58 8.40
CA ARG A 24 15.38 -4.12 9.68
C ARG A 24 14.82 -4.93 10.83
N ASP A 25 15.68 -5.33 11.79
CA ASP A 25 15.24 -5.88 13.07
C ASP A 25 14.31 -4.88 13.76
N ARG A 26 13.07 -5.28 13.95
CA ARG A 26 12.03 -4.44 14.55
C ARG A 26 11.34 -5.17 15.69
N VAL A 27 10.94 -4.39 16.66
CA VAL A 27 9.96 -4.84 17.65
C VAL A 27 8.60 -4.92 16.98
N ASN A 28 7.81 -5.94 17.33
CA ASN A 28 6.43 -6.07 16.86
C ASN A 28 5.67 -4.75 16.97
N GLY A 29 4.98 -4.37 15.91
CA GLY A 29 4.21 -3.14 15.88
C GLY A 29 4.16 -2.49 14.52
N VAL A 30 3.75 -1.22 14.50
CA VAL A 30 3.55 -0.42 13.29
C VAL A 30 4.52 0.74 13.27
N VAL A 31 5.17 0.93 12.13
CA VAL A 31 6.06 2.06 11.84
C VAL A 31 5.48 2.84 10.67
N ASN A 32 5.30 4.14 10.85
CA ASN A 32 4.88 5.05 9.79
C ASN A 32 6.10 5.54 9.01
N ILE A 33 6.02 5.53 7.68
CA ILE A 33 7.08 6.00 6.79
C ILE A 33 6.64 7.31 6.16
N ILE A 34 7.43 8.35 6.37
CA ILE A 34 7.17 9.69 5.87
C ILE A 34 8.10 9.95 4.68
N PHE A 35 7.52 10.12 3.52
CA PHE A 35 8.27 10.46 2.30
C PHE A 35 8.31 11.99 2.12
N THR A 36 9.50 12.50 1.87
CA THR A 36 9.72 13.93 1.65
C THR A 36 10.56 14.19 0.40
N ASN A 37 10.34 15.34 -0.21
CA ASN A 37 11.23 15.87 -1.24
C ASN A 37 11.90 17.15 -0.74
N THR A 38 13.18 17.30 -1.03
CA THR A 38 13.94 18.54 -0.79
C THR A 38 13.51 19.61 -1.79
N THR A 39 13.33 20.81 -1.34
CA THR A 39 12.98 21.98 -2.14
C THR A 39 13.94 23.14 -1.79
N ASP A 40 13.94 24.18 -2.58
CA ASP A 40 14.77 25.39 -2.32
C ASP A 40 14.46 26.05 -0.96
N THR A 41 13.26 25.82 -0.42
CA THR A 41 12.78 26.40 0.85
C THR A 41 12.79 25.40 2.01
N GLY A 42 13.28 24.16 1.80
CA GLY A 42 13.32 23.11 2.81
C GLY A 42 12.73 21.79 2.30
N SER A 43 12.31 20.90 3.22
CA SER A 43 11.74 19.61 2.90
C SER A 43 10.20 19.67 2.98
N ARG A 44 9.50 19.09 2.00
CA ARG A 44 8.04 18.96 2.01
C ARG A 44 7.60 17.50 1.92
N LEU A 45 6.44 17.20 2.46
CA LEU A 45 5.80 15.89 2.27
C LEU A 45 5.41 15.71 0.80
N ILE A 46 5.55 14.50 0.26
CA ILE A 46 4.97 14.14 -1.03
C ILE A 46 3.46 13.93 -0.87
N THR A 47 2.71 14.19 -1.92
CA THR A 47 1.26 13.96 -1.94
C THR A 47 0.94 12.50 -2.26
N ALA A 48 -0.32 12.08 -2.04
CA ALA A 48 -0.77 10.74 -2.45
C ALA A 48 -0.62 10.51 -3.96
N GLU A 49 -0.88 11.52 -4.79
CA GLU A 49 -0.66 11.47 -6.23
C GLU A 49 0.82 11.22 -6.57
N GLU A 50 1.74 11.97 -5.94
CA GLU A 50 3.19 11.79 -6.14
C GLU A 50 3.66 10.42 -5.67
N LEU A 51 3.12 9.92 -4.55
CA LEU A 51 3.40 8.57 -4.06
C LEU A 51 3.00 7.51 -5.07
N VAL A 52 1.75 7.54 -5.54
CA VAL A 52 1.24 6.59 -6.54
C VAL A 52 2.05 6.62 -7.82
N LYS A 53 2.42 7.81 -8.30
CA LYS A 53 3.31 7.96 -9.47
C LYS A 53 4.70 7.37 -9.24
N LYS A 54 5.26 7.51 -8.04
CA LYS A 54 6.57 6.92 -7.70
C LYS A 54 6.54 5.38 -7.62
N MET A 55 5.36 4.81 -7.42
CA MET A 55 5.13 3.36 -7.48
C MET A 55 4.92 2.84 -8.91
N GLU A 56 5.17 3.66 -9.93
CA GLU A 56 4.82 3.41 -11.33
C GLU A 56 3.32 3.12 -11.54
N GLY A 57 2.50 3.64 -10.66
CA GLY A 57 1.06 3.50 -10.75
C GLY A 57 0.52 4.19 -12.00
N ASP A 58 0.34 3.41 -13.07
CA ASP A 58 -0.43 3.83 -14.24
C ASP A 58 -1.91 3.70 -13.91
N VAL A 59 -2.38 4.62 -13.09
CA VAL A 59 -3.77 4.71 -12.63
C VAL A 59 -4.52 5.80 -13.37
N GLU A 60 -5.80 5.55 -13.57
CA GLU A 60 -6.66 6.49 -14.28
C GLU A 60 -6.72 7.87 -13.61
N GLY A 61 -6.64 8.90 -14.43
CA GLY A 61 -6.59 10.29 -13.94
C GLY A 61 -7.80 10.69 -13.10
N TYR A 62 -8.97 10.06 -13.30
CA TYR A 62 -10.15 10.33 -12.47
C TYR A 62 -9.97 9.73 -11.06
N PHE A 63 -9.30 8.58 -10.92
CA PHE A 63 -8.99 7.99 -9.62
C PHE A 63 -8.02 8.89 -8.85
N ILE A 64 -6.95 9.34 -9.48
CA ILE A 64 -6.00 10.30 -8.87
C ILE A 64 -6.72 11.54 -8.36
N ARG A 65 -7.66 12.09 -9.13
CA ARG A 65 -8.44 13.28 -8.70
C ARG A 65 -9.42 12.99 -7.56
N ALA A 66 -9.80 11.73 -7.37
CA ALA A 66 -10.63 11.33 -6.23
C ALA A 66 -9.81 11.13 -4.95
N LEU A 67 -8.48 11.02 -5.03
CA LEU A 67 -7.63 10.95 -3.86
C LEU A 67 -7.49 12.34 -3.21
N THR A 68 -7.40 12.35 -1.89
CA THR A 68 -6.94 13.54 -1.17
C THR A 68 -5.41 13.55 -1.16
N ASN A 69 -4.79 14.66 -0.72
CA ASN A 69 -3.34 14.69 -0.54
C ASN A 69 -2.83 13.82 0.62
N SER A 70 -3.75 13.39 1.50
CA SER A 70 -3.40 12.62 2.71
C SER A 70 -3.31 11.13 2.41
N TYR A 71 -2.25 10.54 2.88
CA TYR A 71 -2.05 9.09 2.89
C TYR A 71 -1.26 8.69 4.13
N MET A 72 -1.24 7.40 4.44
CA MET A 72 -0.31 6.82 5.40
C MET A 72 0.35 5.61 4.75
N PHE A 73 1.66 5.58 4.75
CA PHE A 73 2.45 4.43 4.33
C PHE A 73 3.24 3.91 5.52
N GLY A 74 3.31 2.62 5.72
CA GLY A 74 4.07 2.08 6.84
C GLY A 74 4.39 0.61 6.70
N ILE A 75 5.03 0.09 7.74
CA ILE A 75 5.37 -1.32 7.89
C ILE A 75 4.76 -1.82 9.18
N HIS A 76 4.06 -2.93 9.09
CA HIS A 76 3.61 -3.73 10.21
C HIS A 76 4.55 -4.91 10.38
N THR A 77 5.19 -5.01 11.55
CA THR A 77 6.07 -6.13 11.91
C THR A 77 5.39 -7.01 12.94
N ARG A 78 5.34 -8.29 12.64
CA ARG A 78 4.81 -9.34 13.50
C ARG A 78 5.80 -10.51 13.53
N GLU A 79 6.31 -10.82 14.70
CA GLU A 79 7.37 -11.83 14.87
C GLU A 79 8.58 -11.56 13.98
N THR A 80 8.76 -12.33 12.91
CA THR A 80 9.85 -12.18 11.94
C THR A 80 9.37 -11.63 10.58
N GLU A 81 8.07 -11.40 10.43
CA GLU A 81 7.47 -10.93 9.17
C GLU A 81 7.23 -9.42 9.22
N SER A 82 7.64 -8.74 8.18
CA SER A 82 7.41 -7.31 7.99
C SER A 82 6.67 -7.07 6.68
N GLU A 83 5.48 -6.50 6.77
CA GLU A 83 4.57 -6.25 5.66
C GLU A 83 4.32 -4.75 5.52
N PHE A 84 4.21 -4.28 4.28
CA PHE A 84 3.80 -2.90 4.07
C PHE A 84 2.29 -2.73 4.27
N PHE A 85 1.88 -1.51 4.55
CA PHE A 85 0.52 -1.05 4.37
C PHE A 85 0.49 0.36 3.79
N LEU A 86 -0.50 0.62 2.95
CA LEU A 86 -0.77 1.94 2.38
C LEU A 86 -2.25 2.27 2.58
N ILE A 87 -2.51 3.38 3.27
CA ILE A 87 -3.85 3.94 3.39
C ILE A 87 -3.93 5.15 2.46
N LEU A 88 -4.85 5.12 1.51
CA LEU A 88 -5.21 6.25 0.65
C LEU A 88 -6.55 6.81 1.10
N LYS A 89 -6.64 8.14 1.20
CA LYS A 89 -7.91 8.82 1.45
C LYS A 89 -8.53 9.33 0.16
N THR A 90 -9.84 9.18 0.07
CA THR A 90 -10.62 9.56 -1.12
C THR A 90 -11.77 10.50 -0.77
N THR A 91 -12.15 11.33 -1.72
CA THR A 91 -13.31 12.22 -1.64
C THR A 91 -14.61 11.57 -2.14
N SER A 92 -14.51 10.43 -2.84
CA SER A 92 -15.63 9.70 -3.42
C SER A 92 -15.36 8.20 -3.42
N ARG A 93 -16.12 7.45 -2.60
CA ARG A 93 -16.04 5.99 -2.53
C ARG A 93 -16.34 5.34 -3.88
N GLU A 94 -17.36 5.81 -4.59
CA GLU A 94 -17.78 5.25 -5.88
C GLU A 94 -16.68 5.40 -6.93
N THR A 95 -16.13 6.61 -7.05
CA THR A 95 -15.02 6.88 -7.98
C THR A 95 -13.77 6.08 -7.59
N ALA A 96 -13.49 5.99 -6.30
CA ALA A 96 -12.36 5.21 -5.80
C ALA A 96 -12.52 3.71 -6.06
N LEU A 97 -13.72 3.15 -5.88
CA LEU A 97 -14.00 1.75 -6.19
C LEU A 97 -13.78 1.47 -7.68
N ALA A 98 -14.33 2.30 -8.56
CA ALA A 98 -14.13 2.15 -10.00
C ALA A 98 -12.63 2.21 -10.37
N GLY A 99 -11.88 3.17 -9.81
CA GLY A 99 -10.45 3.29 -10.04
C GLY A 99 -9.64 2.12 -9.51
N MET A 100 -9.97 1.59 -8.33
CA MET A 100 -9.31 0.41 -7.77
C MET A 100 -9.54 -0.83 -8.65
N LEU A 101 -10.78 -1.05 -9.12
CA LEU A 101 -11.10 -2.18 -10.01
C LEU A 101 -10.33 -2.10 -11.35
N GLU A 102 -10.13 -0.92 -11.90
CA GLU A 102 -9.30 -0.75 -13.09
C GLU A 102 -7.81 -0.95 -12.79
N TRP A 103 -7.35 -0.44 -11.64
CA TRP A 103 -5.97 -0.58 -11.21
C TRP A 103 -5.58 -2.03 -10.94
N GLU A 104 -6.50 -2.92 -10.56
CA GLU A 104 -6.24 -4.36 -10.32
C GLU A 104 -5.41 -5.00 -11.44
N ASN A 105 -5.66 -4.62 -12.69
CA ASN A 105 -4.96 -5.18 -13.85
C ASN A 105 -3.45 -4.88 -13.86
N LYS A 106 -3.00 -3.91 -13.07
CA LYS A 106 -1.61 -3.45 -13.00
C LYS A 106 -1.08 -3.40 -11.56
N MET A 107 -1.92 -3.67 -10.56
CA MET A 107 -1.50 -3.54 -9.17
C MET A 107 -0.31 -4.43 -8.84
N PHE A 108 -0.30 -5.68 -9.27
CA PHE A 108 0.84 -6.54 -8.99
C PHE A 108 2.13 -6.01 -9.63
N ASP A 109 2.06 -5.52 -10.86
CA ASP A 109 3.19 -4.89 -11.56
C ASP A 109 3.72 -3.64 -10.83
N ASN A 110 2.84 -2.86 -10.22
CA ASN A 110 3.24 -1.68 -9.46
C ASN A 110 3.79 -2.01 -8.06
N PHE A 111 3.40 -3.15 -7.48
CA PHE A 111 3.72 -3.49 -6.10
C PHE A 111 4.76 -4.60 -5.92
N TYR A 112 5.09 -5.41 -6.95
CA TYR A 112 5.98 -6.58 -6.77
C TYR A 112 7.33 -6.23 -6.12
N GLY A 113 7.91 -5.08 -6.43
CA GLY A 113 9.14 -4.60 -5.81
C GLY A 113 8.98 -4.26 -4.33
N ILE A 114 7.84 -3.66 -3.93
CA ILE A 114 7.48 -3.37 -2.53
C ILE A 114 7.23 -4.67 -1.76
N LEU A 115 6.62 -5.65 -2.43
CA LEU A 115 6.39 -7.00 -1.90
C LEU A 115 7.70 -7.78 -1.67
N GLY A 116 8.81 -7.33 -2.26
CA GLY A 116 10.07 -8.06 -2.25
C GLY A 116 10.08 -9.26 -3.21
N ILE A 117 9.16 -9.27 -4.17
CA ILE A 117 9.04 -10.35 -5.16
C ILE A 117 9.95 -10.04 -6.35
N THR A 118 10.84 -10.97 -6.67
CA THR A 118 11.62 -10.91 -7.92
C THR A 118 10.88 -11.71 -8.99
N PRO A 119 10.51 -11.09 -10.13
CA PRO A 119 9.86 -11.80 -11.23
C PRO A 119 10.65 -13.00 -11.70
N SER A 120 9.98 -14.14 -11.85
CA SER A 120 10.55 -15.41 -12.28
C SER A 120 9.52 -16.23 -13.05
N GLY A 121 9.93 -17.30 -13.72
CA GLY A 121 9.00 -18.22 -14.39
C GLY A 121 7.96 -18.85 -13.46
N GLU A 122 8.25 -18.93 -12.15
CA GLU A 122 7.36 -19.54 -11.18
C GLU A 122 6.24 -18.60 -10.71
N ASN A 123 6.48 -17.30 -10.69
CA ASN A 123 5.54 -16.28 -10.20
C ASN A 123 5.00 -15.33 -11.29
N ASN A 124 5.45 -15.50 -12.55
CA ASN A 124 5.05 -14.62 -13.65
C ASN A 124 3.54 -14.64 -13.94
N TYR A 125 2.81 -15.68 -13.53
CA TYR A 125 1.36 -15.74 -13.65
C TYR A 125 0.65 -14.66 -12.84
N LEU A 126 1.25 -14.17 -11.74
CA LEU A 126 0.67 -13.12 -10.88
C LEU A 126 0.41 -11.80 -11.63
N PHE A 127 1.16 -11.51 -12.70
CA PHE A 127 0.93 -10.32 -13.54
C PHE A 127 -0.38 -10.36 -14.34
N SER A 128 -1.01 -11.54 -14.45
CA SER A 128 -2.30 -11.73 -15.15
C SER A 128 -3.38 -12.36 -14.28
N GLU A 129 -3.07 -12.67 -13.01
CA GLU A 129 -4.01 -13.24 -12.08
C GLU A 129 -5.04 -12.20 -11.64
N LYS A 130 -6.24 -12.64 -11.30
CA LYS A 130 -7.35 -11.75 -10.96
C LYS A 130 -7.56 -11.68 -9.45
N PHE A 131 -7.92 -10.49 -8.99
CA PHE A 131 -8.40 -10.30 -7.64
C PHE A 131 -9.72 -11.02 -7.40
N ASN A 132 -9.88 -11.56 -6.21
CA ASN A 132 -11.07 -12.27 -5.76
C ASN A 132 -11.79 -11.45 -4.68
N ASP A 133 -13.13 -11.53 -4.66
CA ASP A 133 -13.94 -10.92 -3.60
C ASP A 133 -13.82 -11.74 -2.31
N ILE A 134 -13.58 -11.05 -1.22
CA ILE A 134 -13.62 -11.62 0.14
C ILE A 134 -14.24 -10.62 1.11
N VAL A 135 -14.52 -11.06 2.32
CA VAL A 135 -14.98 -10.21 3.43
C VAL A 135 -13.99 -10.32 4.58
N ILE A 136 -13.47 -9.19 5.06
CA ILE A 136 -12.56 -9.08 6.20
C ILE A 136 -13.17 -8.09 7.18
N GLU A 137 -13.36 -8.48 8.46
CA GLU A 137 -13.92 -7.61 9.51
C GLU A 137 -15.22 -6.89 9.06
N ASN A 138 -16.14 -7.66 8.43
CA ASN A 138 -17.39 -7.16 7.85
C ASN A 138 -17.22 -6.05 6.79
N ARG A 139 -16.08 -6.01 6.11
CA ARG A 139 -15.78 -5.05 5.03
C ARG A 139 -15.49 -5.81 3.73
N ASP A 140 -16.00 -5.28 2.63
CA ASP A 140 -15.68 -5.78 1.30
C ASP A 140 -14.20 -5.56 1.01
N ALA A 141 -13.52 -6.62 0.63
CA ALA A 141 -12.11 -6.63 0.28
C ALA A 141 -11.87 -7.41 -1.02
N ARG A 142 -10.75 -7.11 -1.64
CA ARG A 142 -10.31 -7.79 -2.86
C ARG A 142 -8.90 -8.32 -2.62
N VAL A 143 -8.63 -9.55 -3.06
CA VAL A 143 -7.36 -10.23 -2.80
C VAL A 143 -6.83 -10.92 -4.04
N LEU A 144 -5.55 -10.75 -4.29
CA LEU A 144 -4.74 -11.51 -5.23
C LEU A 144 -4.09 -12.68 -4.48
N TYR A 145 -4.31 -13.89 -4.95
CA TYR A 145 -3.75 -15.10 -4.36
C TYR A 145 -2.61 -15.69 -5.20
N ASP A 146 -1.68 -16.35 -4.52
CA ASP A 146 -0.75 -17.26 -5.18
C ASP A 146 -1.40 -18.63 -5.48
N LYS A 147 -0.59 -19.56 -6.04
CA LYS A 147 -1.02 -20.92 -6.38
C LYS A 147 -1.41 -21.76 -5.16
N ASP A 148 -0.83 -21.44 -4.00
CA ASP A 148 -1.09 -22.11 -2.73
C ASP A 148 -2.24 -21.46 -1.95
N ARG A 149 -2.96 -20.54 -2.59
CA ARG A 149 -4.07 -19.76 -2.00
C ARG A 149 -3.63 -18.86 -0.84
N LYS A 150 -2.37 -18.46 -0.80
CA LYS A 150 -1.90 -17.43 0.12
C LYS A 150 -2.16 -16.05 -0.46
N PRO A 151 -2.62 -15.08 0.34
CA PRO A 151 -2.69 -13.69 -0.08
C PRO A 151 -1.32 -13.17 -0.48
N VAL A 152 -1.25 -12.44 -1.58
CA VAL A 152 -0.04 -11.75 -2.06
C VAL A 152 -0.21 -10.25 -1.98
N LEU A 153 -1.38 -9.77 -2.38
CA LEU A 153 -1.75 -8.37 -2.37
C LEU A 153 -3.25 -8.26 -2.18
N MET A 154 -3.69 -7.32 -1.36
CA MET A 154 -5.11 -7.10 -1.13
C MET A 154 -5.41 -5.63 -0.88
N TYR A 155 -6.67 -5.27 -1.07
CA TYR A 155 -7.16 -3.98 -0.61
C TYR A 155 -8.55 -4.10 0.00
N VAL A 156 -8.85 -3.19 0.91
CA VAL A 156 -10.13 -3.11 1.62
C VAL A 156 -10.55 -1.66 1.81
N PHE A 157 -11.84 -1.36 1.65
CA PHE A 157 -12.40 -0.08 2.06
C PHE A 157 -12.67 -0.12 3.57
N ILE A 158 -11.72 0.40 4.36
CA ILE A 158 -11.79 0.35 5.82
C ILE A 158 -12.89 1.25 6.40
N ASN A 159 -13.29 2.27 5.65
CA ASN A 159 -14.44 3.13 5.92
C ASN A 159 -14.95 3.77 4.61
N THR A 160 -15.74 4.84 4.70
CA THR A 160 -16.35 5.50 3.53
C THR A 160 -15.36 6.28 2.67
N ASP A 161 -14.21 6.68 3.23
CA ASP A 161 -13.24 7.57 2.59
C ASP A 161 -11.80 7.05 2.57
N SER A 162 -11.57 5.80 2.99
CA SER A 162 -10.21 5.27 3.13
C SER A 162 -10.08 3.85 2.58
N ILE A 163 -9.03 3.65 1.78
CA ILE A 163 -8.66 2.37 1.18
C ILE A 163 -7.35 1.94 1.83
N LEU A 164 -7.31 0.73 2.34
CA LEU A 164 -6.10 0.08 2.83
C LEU A 164 -5.61 -0.94 1.80
N ILE A 165 -4.35 -0.86 1.42
CA ILE A 165 -3.66 -1.82 0.54
C ILE A 165 -2.54 -2.47 1.35
N THR A 166 -2.43 -3.81 1.33
CA THR A 166 -1.44 -4.56 2.10
C THR A 166 -1.25 -5.99 1.59
N GLU A 167 -0.47 -6.80 2.28
CA GLU A 167 -0.09 -8.17 1.90
C GLU A 167 -0.92 -9.25 2.60
N SER A 168 -1.48 -8.99 3.79
CA SER A 168 -2.13 -10.02 4.61
C SER A 168 -3.39 -9.53 5.33
N VAL A 169 -4.23 -10.51 5.72
CA VAL A 169 -5.43 -10.29 6.55
C VAL A 169 -5.05 -9.81 7.94
N GLU A 170 -3.95 -10.30 8.47
CA GLU A 170 -3.44 -9.94 9.79
C GLU A 170 -3.08 -8.45 9.86
N THR A 171 -2.43 -7.93 8.83
CA THR A 171 -2.13 -6.50 8.74
C THR A 171 -3.41 -5.67 8.56
N VAL A 172 -4.40 -6.15 7.78
CA VAL A 172 -5.71 -5.49 7.70
C VAL A 172 -6.33 -5.36 9.09
N THR A 173 -6.43 -6.48 9.82
CA THR A 173 -7.04 -6.52 11.16
C THR A 173 -6.32 -5.60 12.14
N GLU A 174 -4.99 -5.63 12.17
CA GLU A 174 -4.20 -4.77 13.06
C GLU A 174 -4.41 -3.29 12.77
N ILE A 175 -4.38 -2.90 11.50
CA ILE A 175 -4.58 -1.49 11.11
C ILE A 175 -6.00 -1.02 11.45
N ILE A 176 -7.02 -1.84 11.18
CA ILE A 176 -8.40 -1.52 11.55
C ILE A 176 -8.53 -1.32 13.06
N ASN A 177 -8.01 -2.26 13.86
CA ASN A 177 -8.07 -2.18 15.32
C ASN A 177 -7.40 -0.92 15.86
N ARG A 178 -6.28 -0.51 15.29
CA ARG A 178 -5.61 0.75 15.67
C ARG A 178 -6.40 1.98 15.30
N LEU A 179 -7.00 2.00 14.12
CA LEU A 179 -7.84 3.12 13.69
C LEU A 179 -9.09 3.23 14.56
N ASP A 180 -9.74 2.12 14.90
CA ASP A 180 -10.91 2.08 15.78
C ASP A 180 -10.56 2.45 17.24
N ALA A 181 -9.36 2.10 17.71
CA ALA A 181 -8.82 2.53 19.01
C ALA A 181 -8.39 4.00 19.05
N GLY A 182 -8.41 4.71 17.92
CA GLY A 182 -8.03 6.10 17.78
C GLY A 182 -6.52 6.29 17.63
N PHE A 183 -5.99 6.06 16.44
CA PHE A 183 -4.67 6.56 16.05
C PHE A 183 -4.66 8.08 16.19
N GLY A 184 -4.04 8.56 17.23
CA GLY A 184 -3.76 9.98 17.40
C GLY A 184 -4.83 10.76 18.17
N LYS A 185 -4.95 10.47 19.44
CA LYS A 185 -5.28 11.50 20.43
C LYS A 185 -4.00 12.15 20.94
#